data_81472f337e2a4d25845a0b3ed73451f5
#
_entry.id   81472f337e2a4d25845a0b3ed73451f5
#
_cell.length_a   1.000
_cell.length_b   1.000
_cell.length_c   1.000
_cell.angle_alpha   90.00
_cell.angle_beta   90.00
_cell.angle_gamma   90.00
#
_symmetry.space_group_name_H-M   'P 1'
#
loop_
_entity.id
_entity.type
_entity.pdbx_description
1 polymer ?
#
loop_
_entity_poly.entity_id
_entity_poly.type
_entity_poly.pdbx_seq_one_letter_code
_entity_poly.pdbx_strand_id
1 'polypeptide(L)'
;VNMTLRLLLRCPFIVIGALILAFVISPTMGFWFVLVTLAISLVVWLIMRVTVPQYRAAQNTLDKVTLLTRENYVGARVVRAFARQDDEISDFTAVNDKLKTFQLTAGRISALMTPLTYLIVNLGVIAILMRGGLQVNSGALTQGEIIALINYMNQILINLLRIADLVVSVTRALASGIRVSEILNTQSTMTDPAAAALAPAAGAPAVAFDHVGFTYHGAGAPSLTDISFTAKRGQTIGVIGGTGSGKSSLINLIPRFYDATEGTVEILGRPAQEYPRAALRGSVAVVMQKAQLFGGTIRSNLLWGNKSAADADLWAALETAQAADFVRAKPLGLDEPVEQGGRNLSGGQKQRLTIARALLRKPKVLILDDSTSAVDTATDAKIRKAFREEIPGTTKIIIAQRIS
;
A
#
# COMPACT_ATOMS: atom_id res chain seq x y z
N VAL A 1 -3.90 -21.54 -1.97
CA VAL A 1 -4.75 -22.03 -3.08
C VAL A 1 -4.74 -23.56 -3.13
N ASN A 2 -3.59 -24.23 -3.27
CA ASN A 2 -3.52 -25.71 -3.41
C ASN A 2 -4.10 -26.44 -2.18
N MET A 3 -3.76 -26.01 -0.97
CA MET A 3 -4.27 -26.61 0.28
C MET A 3 -5.79 -26.43 0.40
N THR A 4 -6.32 -25.27 0.07
CA THR A 4 -7.75 -24.95 0.13
C THR A 4 -8.53 -25.77 -0.90
N LEU A 5 -8.04 -25.88 -2.15
CA LEU A 5 -8.68 -26.65 -3.20
C LEU A 5 -8.73 -28.15 -2.85
N ARG A 6 -7.61 -28.69 -2.32
CA ARG A 6 -7.52 -30.09 -1.89
C ARG A 6 -8.50 -30.42 -0.74
N LEU A 7 -8.64 -29.51 0.24
CA LEU A 7 -9.58 -29.70 1.35
C LEU A 7 -11.03 -29.54 0.90
N LEU A 8 -11.32 -28.59 0.02
CA LEU A 8 -12.66 -28.31 -0.52
C LEU A 8 -13.24 -29.52 -1.27
N LEU A 9 -12.41 -30.22 -2.01
CA LEU A 9 -12.83 -31.44 -2.71
C LEU A 9 -12.87 -32.64 -1.75
N ARG A 10 -11.80 -32.84 -0.97
CA ARG A 10 -11.63 -34.06 -0.17
C ARG A 10 -12.66 -34.19 0.96
N CYS A 11 -12.93 -33.11 1.73
CA CYS A 11 -13.75 -33.24 2.94
C CYS A 11 -15.21 -33.61 2.65
N PRO A 12 -15.93 -32.97 1.70
CA PRO A 12 -17.28 -33.36 1.36
C PRO A 12 -17.35 -34.82 0.82
N PHE A 13 -16.39 -35.21 -0.05
CA PHE A 13 -16.36 -36.56 -0.58
C PHE A 13 -16.17 -37.64 0.49
N ILE A 14 -15.34 -37.36 1.51
CA ILE A 14 -15.15 -38.32 2.62
C ILE A 14 -16.44 -38.40 3.46
N VAL A 15 -17.11 -37.29 3.74
CA VAL A 15 -18.35 -37.29 4.54
C VAL A 15 -19.45 -38.05 3.78
N ILE A 16 -19.67 -37.72 2.49
CA ILE A 16 -20.67 -38.37 1.66
C ILE A 16 -20.33 -39.86 1.47
N GLY A 17 -19.06 -40.20 1.18
CA GLY A 17 -18.60 -41.56 1.03
C GLY A 17 -18.81 -42.40 2.29
N ALA A 18 -18.48 -41.84 3.47
CA ALA A 18 -18.70 -42.49 4.75
C ALA A 18 -20.19 -42.75 5.03
N LEU A 19 -21.09 -41.81 4.67
CA LEU A 19 -22.54 -41.99 4.77
C LEU A 19 -23.03 -43.08 3.84
N ILE A 20 -22.62 -43.10 2.57
CA ILE A 20 -23.00 -44.10 1.59
C ILE A 20 -22.54 -45.48 2.07
N LEU A 21 -21.27 -45.61 2.50
CA LEU A 21 -20.73 -46.90 2.97
C LEU A 21 -21.43 -47.40 4.25
N ALA A 22 -21.84 -46.47 5.14
CA ALA A 22 -22.63 -46.82 6.30
C ALA A 22 -24.01 -47.42 5.91
N PHE A 23 -24.67 -46.85 4.89
CA PHE A 23 -25.91 -47.40 4.34
C PHE A 23 -25.73 -48.77 3.63
N VAL A 24 -24.61 -48.97 2.94
CA VAL A 24 -24.28 -50.24 2.27
C VAL A 24 -24.07 -51.34 3.30
N ILE A 25 -23.40 -51.06 4.44
CA ILE A 25 -23.21 -52.03 5.52
C ILE A 25 -24.53 -52.37 6.20
N SER A 26 -25.28 -51.34 6.62
CA SER A 26 -26.59 -51.50 7.26
C SER A 26 -27.44 -50.26 7.09
N PRO A 27 -28.63 -50.33 6.46
CA PRO A 27 -29.55 -49.21 6.33
C PRO A 27 -29.92 -48.59 7.68
N THR A 28 -30.12 -49.40 8.70
CA THR A 28 -30.45 -48.92 10.06
C THR A 28 -29.31 -48.10 10.65
N MET A 29 -28.05 -48.51 10.46
CA MET A 29 -26.89 -47.77 10.90
C MET A 29 -26.70 -46.51 10.07
N GLY A 30 -26.96 -46.52 8.78
CA GLY A 30 -26.95 -45.36 7.90
C GLY A 30 -27.84 -44.21 8.40
N PHE A 31 -29.05 -44.50 8.87
CA PHE A 31 -29.94 -43.50 9.47
C PHE A 31 -29.34 -42.86 10.74
N TRP A 32 -28.69 -43.66 11.60
CA TRP A 32 -27.98 -43.11 12.77
C TRP A 32 -26.84 -42.16 12.37
N PHE A 33 -26.09 -42.52 11.30
CA PHE A 33 -25.04 -41.65 10.77
C PHE A 33 -25.58 -40.32 10.25
N VAL A 34 -26.70 -40.31 9.54
CA VAL A 34 -27.36 -39.08 9.09
C VAL A 34 -27.75 -38.21 10.27
N LEU A 35 -28.39 -38.81 11.29
CA LEU A 35 -28.83 -38.09 12.50
C LEU A 35 -27.65 -37.46 13.23
N VAL A 36 -26.56 -38.21 13.46
CA VAL A 36 -25.36 -37.70 14.13
C VAL A 36 -24.69 -36.62 13.28
N THR A 37 -24.59 -36.80 11.95
CA THR A 37 -24.02 -35.82 11.03
C THR A 37 -24.82 -34.47 11.05
N LEU A 38 -26.16 -34.57 11.05
CA LEU A 38 -27.04 -33.41 11.15
C LEU A 38 -26.89 -32.70 12.51
N ALA A 39 -26.81 -33.47 13.60
CA ALA A 39 -26.62 -32.91 14.95
C ALA A 39 -25.28 -32.16 15.06
N ILE A 40 -24.18 -32.75 14.56
CA ILE A 40 -22.87 -32.09 14.52
C ILE A 40 -22.93 -30.83 13.65
N SER A 41 -23.52 -30.92 12.45
CA SER A 41 -23.64 -29.77 11.54
C SER A 41 -24.43 -28.64 12.15
N LEU A 42 -25.51 -28.95 12.89
CA LEU A 42 -26.31 -27.95 13.60
C LEU A 42 -25.50 -27.26 14.70
N VAL A 43 -24.78 -28.01 15.51
CA VAL A 43 -23.92 -27.44 16.58
C VAL A 43 -22.85 -26.54 16.00
N VAL A 44 -22.15 -27.01 14.95
CA VAL A 44 -21.13 -26.22 14.26
C VAL A 44 -21.75 -24.92 13.71
N TRP A 45 -22.90 -25.02 13.04
CA TRP A 45 -23.60 -23.87 12.47
C TRP A 45 -24.01 -22.85 13.54
N LEU A 46 -24.59 -23.31 14.66
CA LEU A 46 -24.99 -22.43 15.78
C LEU A 46 -23.80 -21.71 16.39
N ILE A 47 -22.71 -22.42 16.68
CA ILE A 47 -21.50 -21.84 17.23
C ILE A 47 -20.92 -20.83 16.26
N MET A 48 -20.77 -21.15 14.97
CA MET A 48 -20.24 -20.25 13.96
C MET A 48 -21.12 -19.00 13.79
N ARG A 49 -22.45 -19.14 13.81
CA ARG A 49 -23.37 -18.01 13.68
C ARG A 49 -23.16 -16.96 14.77
N VAL A 50 -22.80 -17.36 15.98
CA VAL A 50 -22.53 -16.47 17.11
C VAL A 50 -21.06 -16.00 17.12
N THR A 51 -20.15 -16.87 16.81
CA THR A 51 -18.70 -16.59 16.94
C THR A 51 -18.14 -15.72 15.82
N VAL A 52 -18.59 -15.90 14.58
CA VAL A 52 -18.08 -15.14 13.42
C VAL A 52 -18.30 -13.63 13.54
N PRO A 53 -19.48 -13.12 13.97
CA PRO A 53 -19.67 -11.70 14.21
C PRO A 53 -18.74 -11.14 15.30
N GLN A 54 -18.49 -11.91 16.37
CA GLN A 54 -17.59 -11.50 17.45
C GLN A 54 -16.13 -11.41 16.96
N TYR A 55 -15.67 -12.34 16.14
CA TYR A 55 -14.35 -12.25 15.53
C TYR A 55 -14.21 -11.05 14.58
N ARG A 56 -15.26 -10.71 13.82
CA ARG A 56 -15.26 -9.50 12.98
C ARG A 56 -15.19 -8.23 13.84
N ALA A 57 -15.96 -8.16 14.92
CA ALA A 57 -15.91 -7.05 15.86
C ALA A 57 -14.53 -6.92 16.52
N ALA A 58 -13.94 -8.05 16.93
CA ALA A 58 -12.58 -8.09 17.45
C ALA A 58 -11.54 -7.58 16.42
N GLN A 59 -11.64 -7.99 15.15
CA GLN A 59 -10.74 -7.53 14.10
C GLN A 59 -10.85 -6.02 13.87
N ASN A 60 -12.06 -5.48 13.75
CA ASN A 60 -12.29 -4.04 13.59
C ASN A 60 -11.79 -3.23 14.79
N THR A 61 -11.84 -3.81 16.00
CA THR A 61 -11.33 -3.16 17.21
C THR A 61 -9.81 -3.25 17.28
N LEU A 62 -9.21 -4.35 16.82
CA LEU A 62 -7.75 -4.49 16.68
C LEU A 62 -7.16 -3.44 15.73
N ASP A 63 -7.84 -3.15 14.63
CA ASP A 63 -7.44 -2.10 13.70
C ASP A 63 -7.41 -0.72 14.39
N LYS A 64 -8.39 -0.44 15.27
CA LYS A 64 -8.42 0.79 16.10
C LYS A 64 -7.26 0.84 17.10
N VAL A 65 -6.98 -0.27 17.81
CA VAL A 65 -5.83 -0.36 18.72
C VAL A 65 -4.52 -0.10 17.96
N THR A 66 -4.39 -0.67 16.77
CA THR A 66 -3.21 -0.48 15.91
C THR A 66 -3.06 0.98 15.47
N LEU A 67 -4.18 1.64 15.11
CA LEU A 67 -4.20 3.05 14.73
C LEU A 67 -3.75 3.93 15.91
N LEU A 68 -4.37 3.79 17.09
CA LEU A 68 -3.99 4.52 18.30
C LEU A 68 -2.53 4.32 18.68
N THR A 69 -2.02 3.08 18.59
CA THR A 69 -0.61 2.78 18.84
C THR A 69 0.31 3.54 17.87
N ARG A 70 -0.07 3.58 16.59
CA ARG A 70 0.70 4.30 15.56
C ARG A 70 0.66 5.82 15.78
N GLU A 71 -0.51 6.37 16.10
CA GLU A 71 -0.69 7.79 16.39
C GLU A 71 0.13 8.20 17.62
N ASN A 72 0.05 7.44 18.70
CA ASN A 72 0.84 7.68 19.90
C ASN A 72 2.35 7.56 19.67
N TYR A 73 2.79 6.60 18.84
CA TYR A 73 4.20 6.47 18.50
C TYR A 73 4.72 7.69 17.72
N VAL A 74 3.98 8.14 16.72
CA VAL A 74 4.34 9.29 15.88
C VAL A 74 4.17 10.59 16.66
N GLY A 75 3.09 10.70 17.46
CA GLY A 75 2.72 11.89 18.24
C GLY A 75 3.34 11.97 19.63
N ALA A 76 4.24 11.07 20.03
CA ALA A 76 4.74 10.98 21.39
C ALA A 76 5.32 12.30 21.95
N ARG A 77 5.95 13.13 21.11
CA ARG A 77 6.45 14.45 21.48
C ARG A 77 5.31 15.44 21.76
N VAL A 78 4.25 15.37 20.98
CA VAL A 78 3.07 16.23 21.14
C VAL A 78 2.34 15.87 22.41
N VAL A 79 2.05 14.56 22.63
CA VAL A 79 1.42 14.06 23.85
C VAL A 79 2.16 14.51 25.10
N ARG A 80 3.50 14.43 25.09
CA ARG A 80 4.34 14.90 26.20
C ARG A 80 4.34 16.42 26.36
N ALA A 81 4.36 17.16 25.26
CA ALA A 81 4.38 18.64 25.29
C ALA A 81 3.08 19.23 25.87
N PHE A 82 1.95 18.51 25.67
CA PHE A 82 0.65 18.92 26.19
C PHE A 82 0.23 18.17 27.47
N ALA A 83 1.13 17.34 28.05
CA ALA A 83 0.89 16.54 29.26
C ALA A 83 -0.40 15.67 29.20
N ARG A 84 -0.70 15.07 28.04
CA ARG A 84 -1.92 14.28 27.78
C ARG A 84 -1.69 12.77 27.86
N GLN A 85 -0.63 12.31 28.56
CA GLN A 85 -0.28 10.89 28.65
C GLN A 85 -1.41 10.06 29.30
N ASP A 86 -2.02 10.57 30.36
CA ASP A 86 -3.07 9.86 31.09
C ASP A 86 -4.34 9.72 30.27
N ASP A 87 -4.70 10.74 29.49
CA ASP A 87 -5.83 10.67 28.58
C ASP A 87 -5.62 9.60 27.49
N GLU A 88 -4.44 9.59 26.87
CA GLU A 88 -4.09 8.60 25.85
C GLU A 88 -4.04 7.17 26.40
N ILE A 89 -3.55 6.98 27.63
CA ILE A 89 -3.58 5.68 28.31
C ILE A 89 -5.02 5.25 28.57
N SER A 90 -5.87 6.16 29.00
CA SER A 90 -7.29 5.90 29.25
C SER A 90 -8.00 5.46 27.96
N ASP A 91 -7.82 6.21 26.87
CA ASP A 91 -8.43 5.91 25.58
C ASP A 91 -7.95 4.58 25.00
N PHE A 92 -6.64 4.33 25.08
CA PHE A 92 -6.06 3.04 24.67
C PHE A 92 -6.63 1.89 25.49
N THR A 93 -6.72 2.04 26.81
CA THR A 93 -7.23 1.01 27.73
C THR A 93 -8.71 0.72 27.41
N ALA A 94 -9.52 1.74 27.17
CA ALA A 94 -10.93 1.58 26.85
C ALA A 94 -11.15 0.80 25.55
N VAL A 95 -10.37 1.06 24.52
CA VAL A 95 -10.44 0.32 23.23
C VAL A 95 -9.89 -1.09 23.39
N ASN A 96 -8.80 -1.27 24.15
CA ASN A 96 -8.19 -2.57 24.40
C ASN A 96 -9.12 -3.49 25.22
N ASP A 97 -9.85 -2.96 26.20
CA ASP A 97 -10.83 -3.73 26.98
C ASP A 97 -12.03 -4.19 26.13
N LYS A 98 -12.46 -3.38 25.17
CA LYS A 98 -13.45 -3.81 24.16
C LYS A 98 -12.90 -4.96 23.30
N LEU A 99 -11.65 -4.84 22.83
CA LEU A 99 -10.99 -5.92 22.08
C LEU A 99 -10.93 -7.21 22.88
N LYS A 100 -10.47 -7.12 24.12
CA LYS A 100 -10.41 -8.24 25.08
C LYS A 100 -11.78 -8.90 25.24
N THR A 101 -12.83 -8.10 25.42
CA THR A 101 -14.21 -8.60 25.61
C THR A 101 -14.68 -9.39 24.38
N PHE A 102 -14.50 -8.87 23.17
CA PHE A 102 -14.86 -9.57 21.95
C PHE A 102 -14.06 -10.86 21.76
N GLN A 103 -12.74 -10.82 22.02
CA GLN A 103 -11.87 -12.00 21.88
C GLN A 103 -12.22 -13.08 22.90
N LEU A 104 -12.46 -12.70 24.17
CA LEU A 104 -12.83 -13.66 25.23
C LEU A 104 -14.21 -14.28 24.94
N THR A 105 -15.18 -13.48 24.49
CA THR A 105 -16.53 -14.00 24.15
C THR A 105 -16.45 -14.97 22.99
N ALA A 106 -15.76 -14.59 21.91
CA ALA A 106 -15.54 -15.46 20.76
C ALA A 106 -14.80 -16.75 21.16
N GLY A 107 -13.72 -16.62 21.93
CA GLY A 107 -12.91 -17.74 22.39
C GLY A 107 -13.68 -18.73 23.28
N ARG A 108 -14.45 -18.23 24.24
CA ARG A 108 -15.27 -19.07 25.15
C ARG A 108 -16.33 -19.86 24.40
N ILE A 109 -17.03 -19.22 23.44
CA ILE A 109 -18.05 -19.88 22.63
C ILE A 109 -17.40 -20.90 21.68
N SER A 110 -16.29 -20.53 21.01
CA SER A 110 -15.54 -21.45 20.15
C SER A 110 -15.01 -22.66 20.91
N ALA A 111 -14.59 -22.49 22.15
CA ALA A 111 -14.06 -23.58 22.99
C ALA A 111 -15.11 -24.66 23.26
N LEU A 112 -16.40 -24.34 23.19
CA LEU A 112 -17.48 -25.33 23.35
C LEU A 112 -17.64 -26.25 22.13
N MET A 113 -17.07 -25.87 20.97
CA MET A 113 -17.23 -26.64 19.72
C MET A 113 -16.71 -28.08 19.91
N THR A 114 -15.48 -28.21 20.40
CA THR A 114 -14.82 -29.53 20.55
C THR A 114 -15.56 -30.44 21.53
N PRO A 115 -15.83 -30.05 22.80
CA PRO A 115 -16.52 -30.95 23.73
C PRO A 115 -17.93 -31.32 23.30
N LEU A 116 -18.71 -30.39 22.70
CA LEU A 116 -20.06 -30.69 22.24
C LEU A 116 -20.06 -31.66 21.04
N THR A 117 -19.18 -31.44 20.07
CA THR A 117 -19.08 -32.34 18.91
C THR A 117 -18.59 -33.73 19.31
N TYR A 118 -17.60 -33.83 20.22
CA TYR A 118 -17.13 -35.11 20.74
C TYR A 118 -18.21 -35.82 21.56
N LEU A 119 -19.02 -35.10 22.36
CA LEU A 119 -20.15 -35.69 23.08
C LEU A 119 -21.14 -36.36 22.10
N ILE A 120 -21.52 -35.62 21.03
CA ILE A 120 -22.46 -36.16 20.01
C ILE A 120 -21.89 -37.39 19.33
N VAL A 121 -20.60 -37.35 18.92
CA VAL A 121 -19.96 -38.51 18.26
C VAL A 121 -19.87 -39.71 19.20
N ASN A 122 -19.46 -39.53 20.46
CA ASN A 122 -19.37 -40.63 21.40
C ASN A 122 -20.73 -41.25 21.72
N LEU A 123 -21.80 -40.42 21.81
CA LEU A 123 -23.17 -40.93 21.91
C LEU A 123 -23.57 -41.77 20.66
N GLY A 124 -23.17 -41.27 19.47
CA GLY A 124 -23.34 -42.03 18.22
C GLY A 124 -22.58 -43.36 18.22
N VAL A 125 -21.32 -43.34 18.68
CA VAL A 125 -20.49 -44.58 18.80
C VAL A 125 -21.11 -45.56 19.78
N ILE A 126 -21.60 -45.08 20.93
CA ILE A 126 -22.29 -45.96 21.91
C ILE A 126 -23.56 -46.58 21.29
N ALA A 127 -24.36 -45.80 20.54
CA ALA A 127 -25.53 -46.29 19.86
C ALA A 127 -25.18 -47.35 18.79
N ILE A 128 -24.09 -47.13 18.03
CA ILE A 128 -23.57 -48.11 17.06
C ILE A 128 -23.13 -49.39 17.77
N LEU A 129 -22.39 -49.30 18.89
CA LEU A 129 -21.94 -50.46 19.65
C LEU A 129 -23.10 -51.25 20.23
N MET A 130 -24.11 -50.58 20.82
CA MET A 130 -25.28 -51.26 21.40
C MET A 130 -26.12 -51.94 20.34
N ARG A 131 -26.50 -51.25 19.28
CA ARG A 131 -27.34 -51.77 18.20
C ARG A 131 -26.59 -52.75 17.28
N GLY A 132 -25.33 -52.39 16.98
CA GLY A 132 -24.47 -53.25 16.15
C GLY A 132 -24.10 -54.55 16.86
N GLY A 133 -23.85 -54.50 18.19
CA GLY A 133 -23.60 -55.74 18.96
C GLY A 133 -24.78 -56.71 18.93
N LEU A 134 -26.02 -56.21 18.96
CA LEU A 134 -27.20 -57.03 18.78
C LEU A 134 -27.27 -57.65 17.37
N GLN A 135 -26.88 -56.90 16.34
CA GLN A 135 -26.87 -57.38 14.96
C GLN A 135 -25.74 -58.37 14.70
N VAL A 136 -24.61 -58.25 15.39
CA VAL A 136 -23.54 -59.26 15.34
C VAL A 136 -23.99 -60.56 15.99
N ASN A 137 -24.66 -60.49 17.14
CA ASN A 137 -25.18 -61.65 17.82
C ASN A 137 -26.25 -62.39 17.03
N SER A 138 -27.02 -61.69 16.18
CA SER A 138 -27.97 -62.25 15.25
C SER A 138 -27.36 -62.70 13.90
N GLY A 139 -26.07 -62.56 13.70
CA GLY A 139 -25.37 -62.89 12.46
C GLY A 139 -25.62 -61.91 11.30
N ALA A 140 -26.31 -60.79 11.54
CA ALA A 140 -26.63 -59.79 10.51
C ALA A 140 -25.44 -58.86 10.17
N LEU A 141 -24.48 -58.70 11.08
CA LEU A 141 -23.25 -57.93 10.90
C LEU A 141 -22.04 -58.71 11.42
N THR A 142 -20.87 -58.39 10.88
CA THR A 142 -19.58 -58.87 11.39
C THR A 142 -18.95 -57.88 12.37
N GLN A 143 -18.03 -58.32 13.22
CA GLN A 143 -17.27 -57.46 14.12
C GLN A 143 -16.45 -56.40 13.34
N GLY A 144 -15.89 -56.79 12.15
CA GLY A 144 -15.13 -55.89 11.31
C GLY A 144 -15.96 -54.74 10.75
N GLU A 145 -17.24 -54.99 10.43
CA GLU A 145 -18.16 -53.95 9.96
C GLU A 145 -18.48 -52.92 11.04
N ILE A 146 -18.60 -53.32 12.32
CA ILE A 146 -18.76 -52.37 13.45
C ILE A 146 -17.54 -51.50 13.60
N ILE A 147 -16.33 -52.08 13.51
CA ILE A 147 -15.09 -51.32 13.58
C ILE A 147 -15.00 -50.33 12.42
N ALA A 148 -15.38 -50.71 11.21
CA ALA A 148 -15.46 -49.85 10.05
C ALA A 148 -16.42 -48.66 10.26
N LEU A 149 -17.64 -48.94 10.80
CA LEU A 149 -18.61 -47.90 11.14
C LEU A 149 -18.08 -46.90 12.13
N ILE A 150 -17.42 -47.35 13.23
CA ILE A 150 -16.79 -46.43 14.20
C ILE A 150 -15.74 -45.53 13.53
N ASN A 151 -14.90 -46.11 12.64
CA ASN A 151 -13.91 -45.33 11.90
C ASN A 151 -14.56 -44.32 10.95
N TYR A 152 -15.65 -44.68 10.26
CA TYR A 152 -16.39 -43.73 9.42
C TYR A 152 -17.01 -42.60 10.24
N MET A 153 -17.53 -42.87 11.44
CA MET A 153 -18.06 -41.84 12.33
C MET A 153 -16.99 -40.81 12.73
N ASN A 154 -15.79 -41.30 13.10
CA ASN A 154 -14.66 -40.44 13.42
C ASN A 154 -14.19 -39.63 12.20
N GLN A 155 -14.18 -40.21 11.01
CA GLN A 155 -13.86 -39.50 9.77
C GLN A 155 -14.87 -38.38 9.46
N ILE A 156 -16.16 -38.61 9.69
CA ILE A 156 -17.20 -37.57 9.51
C ILE A 156 -16.93 -36.39 10.46
N LEU A 157 -16.68 -36.64 11.75
CA LEU A 157 -16.37 -35.57 12.72
C LEU A 157 -15.19 -34.71 12.26
N ILE A 158 -14.06 -35.38 11.97
CA ILE A 158 -12.82 -34.65 11.59
C ILE A 158 -13.04 -33.82 10.33
N ASN A 159 -13.75 -34.35 9.33
CA ASN A 159 -13.94 -33.65 8.07
C ASN A 159 -15.01 -32.55 8.16
N LEU A 160 -16.04 -32.70 9.00
CA LEU A 160 -17.00 -31.60 9.26
C LEU A 160 -16.35 -30.41 9.95
N LEU A 161 -15.50 -30.64 10.96
CA LEU A 161 -14.73 -29.55 11.59
C LEU A 161 -13.81 -28.85 10.59
N ARG A 162 -13.12 -29.61 9.71
CA ARG A 162 -12.28 -29.06 8.64
C ARG A 162 -13.06 -28.23 7.63
N ILE A 163 -14.30 -28.61 7.30
CA ILE A 163 -15.17 -27.84 6.41
C ILE A 163 -15.50 -26.46 7.04
N ALA A 164 -15.75 -26.42 8.34
CA ALA A 164 -16.00 -25.15 9.04
C ALA A 164 -14.81 -24.20 8.94
N ASP A 165 -13.58 -24.65 9.20
CA ASP A 165 -12.36 -23.86 9.05
C ASP A 165 -12.11 -23.44 7.59
N LEU A 166 -12.46 -24.29 6.63
CA LEU A 166 -12.33 -24.02 5.22
C LEU A 166 -13.21 -22.86 4.77
N VAL A 167 -14.48 -22.79 5.21
CA VAL A 167 -15.40 -21.69 4.88
C VAL A 167 -14.80 -20.34 5.28
N VAL A 168 -14.24 -20.25 6.49
CA VAL A 168 -13.58 -19.02 6.97
C VAL A 168 -12.36 -18.66 6.10
N SER A 169 -11.55 -19.66 5.76
CA SER A 169 -10.35 -19.46 4.94
C SER A 169 -10.68 -19.01 3.52
N VAL A 170 -11.69 -19.61 2.88
CA VAL A 170 -12.15 -19.24 1.54
C VAL A 170 -12.71 -17.82 1.52
N THR A 171 -13.51 -17.44 2.53
CA THR A 171 -14.07 -16.08 2.63
C THR A 171 -12.95 -15.02 2.71
N ARG A 172 -11.91 -15.27 3.50
CA ARG A 172 -10.74 -14.38 3.59
C ARG A 172 -9.97 -14.31 2.27
N ALA A 173 -9.77 -15.45 1.62
CA ALA A 173 -9.07 -15.53 0.34
C ALA A 173 -9.81 -14.76 -0.76
N LEU A 174 -11.14 -14.88 -0.84
CA LEU A 174 -11.97 -14.13 -1.79
C LEU A 174 -11.88 -12.63 -1.57
N ALA A 175 -12.00 -12.16 -0.32
CA ALA A 175 -11.87 -10.74 0.01
C ALA A 175 -10.48 -10.17 -0.36
N SER A 176 -9.43 -10.96 -0.15
CA SER A 176 -8.07 -10.59 -0.56
C SER A 176 -7.90 -10.59 -2.09
N GLY A 177 -8.49 -11.56 -2.77
CA GLY A 177 -8.50 -11.65 -4.23
C GLY A 177 -9.20 -10.46 -4.89
N ILE A 178 -10.34 -10.02 -4.36
CA ILE A 178 -11.05 -8.82 -4.84
C ILE A 178 -10.14 -7.59 -4.74
N ARG A 179 -9.51 -7.35 -3.58
CA ARG A 179 -8.60 -6.20 -3.40
C ARG A 179 -7.40 -6.23 -4.36
N VAL A 180 -6.82 -7.39 -4.58
CA VAL A 180 -5.74 -7.55 -5.57
C VAL A 180 -6.25 -7.26 -6.98
N SER A 181 -7.44 -7.78 -7.33
CA SER A 181 -8.07 -7.55 -8.64
C SER A 181 -8.39 -6.07 -8.87
N GLU A 182 -8.88 -5.36 -7.85
CA GLU A 182 -9.13 -3.91 -7.93
C GLU A 182 -7.85 -3.13 -8.25
N ILE A 183 -6.74 -3.46 -7.58
CA ILE A 183 -5.45 -2.81 -7.85
C ILE A 183 -4.95 -3.14 -9.27
N LEU A 184 -5.02 -4.41 -9.68
CA LEU A 184 -4.57 -4.84 -11.01
C LEU A 184 -5.41 -4.26 -12.14
N ASN A 185 -6.71 -4.07 -11.91
CA ASN A 185 -7.64 -3.49 -12.88
C ASN A 185 -7.64 -1.96 -12.87
N THR A 186 -6.98 -1.32 -11.90
CA THR A 186 -6.84 0.14 -11.88
C THR A 186 -5.93 0.57 -13.03
N GLN A 187 -6.52 1.17 -14.04
CA GLN A 187 -5.81 1.70 -15.19
C GLN A 187 -5.44 3.16 -14.95
N SER A 188 -4.23 3.53 -15.38
CA SER A 188 -3.85 4.95 -15.40
C SER A 188 -4.70 5.71 -16.42
N THR A 189 -5.25 6.83 -16.01
CA THR A 189 -5.93 7.77 -16.94
C THR A 189 -4.97 8.43 -17.92
N MET A 190 -3.66 8.41 -17.60
CA MET A 190 -2.61 8.95 -18.46
C MET A 190 -2.04 7.85 -19.33
N THR A 191 -2.25 7.99 -20.63
CA THR A 191 -1.67 7.12 -21.66
C THR A 191 -0.51 7.81 -22.35
N ASP A 192 0.50 7.04 -22.74
CA ASP A 192 1.57 7.53 -23.61
C ASP A 192 1.09 7.48 -25.07
N PRO A 193 1.45 8.48 -25.90
CA PRO A 193 1.13 8.46 -27.31
C PRO A 193 1.84 7.29 -28.01
N ALA A 194 1.20 6.72 -29.02
CA ALA A 194 1.76 5.60 -29.80
C ALA A 194 2.99 5.97 -30.65
N ALA A 195 3.21 7.26 -30.91
CA ALA A 195 4.33 7.74 -31.72
C ALA A 195 5.56 8.06 -30.86
N ALA A 196 6.74 7.86 -31.43
CA ALA A 196 8.01 8.26 -30.84
C ALA A 196 8.05 9.78 -30.61
N ALA A 197 8.80 10.21 -29.56
CA ALA A 197 9.01 11.63 -29.29
C ALA A 197 9.55 12.37 -30.52
N LEU A 198 8.80 13.33 -30.97
CA LEU A 198 9.21 14.21 -32.04
C LEU A 198 10.25 15.21 -31.50
N ALA A 199 11.21 15.61 -32.34
CA ALA A 199 12.21 16.61 -31.95
C ALA A 199 11.55 17.92 -31.49
N PRO A 200 12.11 18.65 -30.50
CA PRO A 200 11.62 19.96 -30.10
C PRO A 200 11.55 20.93 -31.29
N ALA A 201 10.47 21.71 -31.39
CA ALA A 201 10.35 22.70 -32.46
C ALA A 201 11.45 23.77 -32.34
N ALA A 202 12.11 24.08 -33.45
CA ALA A 202 13.15 25.11 -33.50
C ALA A 202 12.54 26.48 -33.16
N GLY A 203 13.20 27.27 -32.28
CA GLY A 203 12.75 28.60 -31.87
C GLY A 203 11.53 28.65 -30.92
N ALA A 204 10.89 27.51 -30.63
CA ALA A 204 9.74 27.46 -29.75
C ALA A 204 10.09 27.78 -28.29
N PRO A 205 9.12 28.30 -27.51
CA PRO A 205 9.30 28.53 -26.07
C PRO A 205 9.60 27.23 -25.33
N ALA A 206 10.24 27.34 -24.19
CA ALA A 206 10.52 26.17 -23.34
C ALA A 206 9.24 25.62 -22.68
N VAL A 207 8.38 26.54 -22.22
CA VAL A 207 7.08 26.24 -21.60
C VAL A 207 6.08 27.29 -22.06
N ALA A 208 4.89 26.88 -22.47
CA ALA A 208 3.76 27.79 -22.71
C ALA A 208 2.50 27.20 -22.09
N PHE A 209 1.71 28.04 -21.48
CA PHE A 209 0.36 27.80 -20.99
C PHE A 209 -0.59 28.64 -21.80
N ASP A 210 -1.62 28.04 -22.36
CA ASP A 210 -2.62 28.70 -23.18
C ASP A 210 -4.01 28.39 -22.62
N HIS A 211 -4.63 29.37 -21.96
CA HIS A 211 -5.95 29.29 -21.32
C HIS A 211 -6.13 28.04 -20.42
N VAL A 212 -5.11 27.72 -19.62
CA VAL A 212 -5.07 26.46 -18.85
C VAL A 212 -5.94 26.55 -17.60
N GLY A 213 -6.90 25.64 -17.52
CA GLY A 213 -7.67 25.30 -16.34
C GLY A 213 -7.28 23.94 -15.78
N PHE A 214 -7.33 23.78 -14.45
CA PHE A 214 -7.07 22.49 -13.81
C PHE A 214 -7.91 22.27 -12.55
N THR A 215 -8.59 21.13 -12.54
CA THR A 215 -9.38 20.65 -11.39
C THR A 215 -8.91 19.25 -11.02
N TYR A 216 -8.58 19.01 -9.74
CA TYR A 216 -8.24 17.66 -9.25
C TYR A 216 -9.49 16.76 -9.31
N HIS A 217 -9.28 15.49 -9.62
CA HIS A 217 -10.37 14.51 -9.63
C HIS A 217 -11.10 14.46 -8.28
N GLY A 218 -12.42 14.64 -8.30
CA GLY A 218 -13.25 14.69 -7.08
C GLY A 218 -13.23 16.02 -6.32
N ALA A 219 -12.49 17.04 -6.78
CA ALA A 219 -12.56 18.37 -6.19
C ALA A 219 -13.80 19.13 -6.68
N GLY A 220 -14.43 19.91 -5.77
CA GLY A 220 -15.61 20.71 -6.07
C GLY A 220 -15.31 22.09 -6.72
N ALA A 221 -14.02 22.49 -6.83
CA ALA A 221 -13.62 23.77 -7.40
C ALA A 221 -12.31 23.63 -8.17
N PRO A 222 -12.09 24.47 -9.22
CA PRO A 222 -10.86 24.49 -9.99
C PRO A 222 -9.69 25.01 -9.13
N SER A 223 -8.53 24.38 -9.30
CA SER A 223 -7.28 24.80 -8.66
C SER A 223 -6.53 25.84 -9.51
N LEU A 224 -6.76 25.84 -10.81
CA LEU A 224 -6.24 26.83 -11.77
C LEU A 224 -7.37 27.21 -12.72
N THR A 225 -7.44 28.50 -13.08
CA THR A 225 -8.45 29.04 -13.98
C THR A 225 -7.78 30.01 -14.94
N ASP A 226 -7.90 29.77 -16.24
CA ASP A 226 -7.47 30.66 -17.33
C ASP A 226 -6.03 31.16 -17.21
N ILE A 227 -5.08 30.23 -16.99
CA ILE A 227 -3.67 30.56 -16.87
C ILE A 227 -3.02 30.62 -18.26
N SER A 228 -2.48 31.78 -18.61
CA SER A 228 -1.76 31.98 -19.89
C SER A 228 -0.42 32.67 -19.63
N PHE A 229 0.70 32.05 -20.01
CA PHE A 229 2.04 32.64 -19.99
C PHE A 229 3.01 31.84 -20.87
N THR A 230 4.13 32.46 -21.20
CA THR A 230 5.18 31.84 -22.04
C THR A 230 6.56 32.06 -21.42
N ALA A 231 7.33 30.96 -21.30
CA ALA A 231 8.73 30.96 -20.87
C ALA A 231 9.65 30.70 -22.06
N LYS A 232 10.51 31.65 -22.41
CA LYS A 232 11.54 31.48 -23.45
C LYS A 232 12.64 30.53 -22.95
N ARG A 233 13.39 29.92 -23.88
CA ARG A 233 14.54 29.06 -23.53
C ARG A 233 15.59 29.88 -22.78
N GLY A 234 16.13 29.30 -21.70
CA GLY A 234 17.11 29.95 -20.83
C GLY A 234 16.53 31.02 -19.88
N GLN A 235 15.26 31.36 -20.02
CA GLN A 235 14.61 32.36 -19.16
C GLN A 235 14.40 31.82 -17.74
N THR A 236 14.50 32.70 -16.74
CA THR A 236 14.10 32.40 -15.37
C THR A 236 12.76 33.09 -15.07
N ILE A 237 11.77 32.28 -14.65
CA ILE A 237 10.44 32.75 -14.26
C ILE A 237 10.26 32.54 -12.75
N GLY A 238 9.90 33.58 -12.02
CA GLY A 238 9.46 33.49 -10.64
C GLY A 238 7.94 33.36 -10.53
N VAL A 239 7.46 32.35 -9.81
CA VAL A 239 6.05 32.16 -9.50
C VAL A 239 5.85 32.48 -8.02
N ILE A 240 5.10 33.54 -7.73
CA ILE A 240 4.90 34.04 -6.38
C ILE A 240 3.39 34.01 -6.05
N GLY A 241 3.06 33.75 -4.79
CA GLY A 241 1.69 33.76 -4.31
C GLY A 241 1.55 33.13 -2.94
N GLY A 242 0.43 33.33 -2.28
CA GLY A 242 0.11 32.76 -0.97
C GLY A 242 -0.04 31.23 -0.98
N THR A 243 -0.12 30.65 0.20
CA THR A 243 -0.45 29.22 0.34
C THR A 243 -1.83 28.95 -0.23
N GLY A 244 -2.00 27.86 -0.99
CA GLY A 244 -3.27 27.52 -1.62
C GLY A 244 -3.55 28.21 -2.96
N SER A 245 -2.67 29.11 -3.48
CA SER A 245 -2.90 29.82 -4.75
C SER A 245 -2.64 28.98 -6.03
N GLY A 246 -2.50 27.66 -5.93
CA GLY A 246 -2.35 26.80 -7.09
C GLY A 246 -0.92 26.65 -7.64
N LYS A 247 0.13 27.24 -7.02
CA LYS A 247 1.51 27.19 -7.52
C LYS A 247 2.02 25.76 -7.77
N SER A 248 1.84 24.88 -6.81
CA SER A 248 2.26 23.48 -6.96
C SER A 248 1.41 22.74 -8.02
N SER A 249 0.13 23.09 -8.16
CA SER A 249 -0.72 22.55 -9.23
C SER A 249 -0.19 22.97 -10.61
N LEU A 250 0.17 24.26 -10.78
CA LEU A 250 0.72 24.78 -12.03
C LEU A 250 2.00 24.06 -12.43
N ILE A 251 2.97 23.93 -11.54
CA ILE A 251 4.24 23.28 -11.88
C ILE A 251 4.11 21.76 -12.10
N ASN A 252 3.11 21.11 -11.51
CA ASN A 252 2.87 19.69 -11.71
C ASN A 252 2.32 19.34 -13.08
N LEU A 253 1.74 20.31 -13.81
CA LEU A 253 1.31 20.13 -15.19
C LEU A 253 2.49 20.08 -16.17
N ILE A 254 3.61 20.75 -15.87
CA ILE A 254 4.78 20.81 -16.74
C ILE A 254 5.44 19.43 -16.97
N PRO A 255 5.79 18.64 -15.92
CA PRO A 255 6.29 17.27 -16.08
C PRO A 255 5.17 16.26 -16.37
N ARG A 256 3.96 16.75 -16.60
CA ARG A 256 2.77 15.92 -16.81
C ARG A 256 2.58 14.92 -15.66
N PHE A 257 2.53 15.42 -14.41
CA PHE A 257 2.04 14.63 -13.28
C PHE A 257 0.51 14.59 -13.28
N TYR A 258 -0.10 15.59 -13.88
CA TYR A 258 -1.52 15.68 -14.20
C TYR A 258 -1.67 16.27 -15.60
N ASP A 259 -2.77 15.96 -16.28
CA ASP A 259 -3.18 16.63 -17.52
C ASP A 259 -4.07 17.83 -17.16
N ALA A 260 -3.96 18.93 -17.92
CA ALA A 260 -4.86 20.07 -17.81
C ALA A 260 -6.31 19.63 -18.11
N THR A 261 -7.28 20.23 -17.40
CA THR A 261 -8.71 19.98 -17.67
C THR A 261 -9.23 20.85 -18.79
N GLU A 262 -8.62 22.02 -18.97
CA GLU A 262 -8.94 23.00 -20.02
C GLU A 262 -7.64 23.62 -20.54
N GLY A 263 -7.66 24.10 -21.79
CA GLY A 263 -6.50 24.74 -22.42
C GLY A 263 -5.38 23.76 -22.75
N THR A 264 -4.18 24.27 -23.04
CA THR A 264 -3.04 23.47 -23.47
C THR A 264 -1.76 23.90 -22.77
N VAL A 265 -1.00 22.88 -22.27
CA VAL A 265 0.36 23.06 -21.77
C VAL A 265 1.35 22.56 -22.79
N GLU A 266 2.17 23.45 -23.32
CA GLU A 266 3.20 23.12 -24.28
C GLU A 266 4.60 23.10 -23.64
N ILE A 267 5.39 22.09 -24.00
CA ILE A 267 6.77 21.96 -23.59
C ILE A 267 7.64 21.85 -24.84
N LEU A 268 8.63 22.75 -24.95
CA LEU A 268 9.51 22.86 -26.11
C LEU A 268 8.75 22.96 -27.46
N GLY A 269 7.56 23.66 -27.42
CA GLY A 269 6.74 23.95 -28.57
C GLY A 269 5.81 22.83 -29.01
N ARG A 270 5.46 21.92 -28.09
CA ARG A 270 4.48 20.85 -28.35
C ARG A 270 3.64 20.59 -27.12
N PRO A 271 2.40 20.19 -27.27
CA PRO A 271 1.55 19.77 -26.17
C PRO A 271 2.21 18.67 -25.32
N ALA A 272 2.18 18.83 -24.00
CA ALA A 272 2.79 17.88 -23.08
C ALA A 272 2.23 16.45 -23.24
N GLN A 273 0.99 16.33 -23.71
CA GLN A 273 0.29 15.06 -23.95
C GLN A 273 0.86 14.28 -25.16
N GLU A 274 1.50 14.95 -26.10
CA GLU A 274 2.10 14.34 -27.27
C GLU A 274 3.49 13.72 -27.00
N TYR A 275 4.05 13.97 -25.81
CA TYR A 275 5.31 13.36 -25.42
C TYR A 275 5.09 12.01 -24.74
N PRO A 276 5.90 10.97 -25.03
CA PRO A 276 6.08 9.86 -24.12
C PRO A 276 6.58 10.39 -22.79
N ARG A 277 5.97 9.96 -21.68
CA ARG A 277 6.30 10.48 -20.31
C ARG A 277 7.76 10.37 -19.97
N ALA A 278 8.44 9.31 -20.43
CA ALA A 278 9.86 9.14 -20.22
C ALA A 278 10.70 10.24 -20.89
N ALA A 279 10.36 10.63 -22.12
CA ALA A 279 11.04 11.68 -22.87
C ALA A 279 10.77 13.07 -22.28
N LEU A 280 9.50 13.37 -21.94
CA LEU A 280 9.11 14.61 -21.29
C LEU A 280 9.85 14.78 -19.97
N ARG A 281 9.75 13.79 -19.09
CA ARG A 281 10.41 13.80 -17.77
C ARG A 281 11.93 13.68 -17.87
N GLY A 282 12.47 13.27 -19.02
CA GLY A 282 13.90 13.39 -19.35
C GLY A 282 14.32 14.83 -19.58
N SER A 283 13.45 15.64 -20.15
CA SER A 283 13.70 17.06 -20.48
C SER A 283 13.38 18.02 -19.34
N VAL A 284 12.52 17.63 -18.41
CA VAL A 284 12.07 18.43 -17.26
C VAL A 284 12.56 17.79 -15.96
N ALA A 285 13.25 18.56 -15.13
CA ALA A 285 13.60 18.15 -13.78
C ALA A 285 12.87 18.98 -12.74
N VAL A 286 12.42 18.34 -11.66
CA VAL A 286 11.70 18.99 -10.57
C VAL A 286 12.43 18.76 -9.26
N VAL A 287 12.73 19.84 -8.55
CA VAL A 287 13.20 19.83 -7.15
C VAL A 287 12.00 20.20 -6.29
N MET A 288 11.51 19.22 -5.54
CA MET A 288 10.31 19.40 -4.73
C MET A 288 10.58 20.17 -3.44
N GLN A 289 9.58 20.84 -2.89
CA GLN A 289 9.62 21.57 -1.63
C GLN A 289 10.18 20.72 -0.50
N LYS A 290 9.70 19.50 -0.34
CA LYS A 290 10.21 18.54 0.64
C LYS A 290 11.31 17.69 0.03
N ALA A 291 12.56 17.97 0.38
CA ALA A 291 13.70 17.18 -0.07
C ALA A 291 13.59 15.72 0.41
N GLN A 292 13.46 14.79 -0.53
CA GLN A 292 13.38 13.35 -0.26
C GLN A 292 14.64 12.64 -0.73
N LEU A 293 15.30 11.96 0.21
CA LEU A 293 16.44 11.08 -0.08
C LEU A 293 16.09 9.65 0.30
N PHE A 294 16.65 8.71 -0.44
CA PHE A 294 16.49 7.29 -0.21
C PHE A 294 17.62 6.75 0.65
N GLY A 295 17.33 5.72 1.45
CA GLY A 295 18.37 4.98 2.16
C GLY A 295 19.38 4.38 1.18
N GLY A 296 20.68 4.49 1.51
CA GLY A 296 21.78 4.08 0.66
C GLY A 296 23.00 4.98 0.84
N THR A 297 23.59 5.49 -0.24
CA THR A 297 24.73 6.42 -0.20
C THR A 297 24.37 7.74 -0.88
N ILE A 298 25.21 8.79 -0.71
CA ILE A 298 25.08 10.05 -1.47
C ILE A 298 25.16 9.73 -2.96
N ARG A 299 26.12 8.92 -3.40
CA ARG A 299 26.28 8.45 -4.78
C ARG A 299 25.00 7.81 -5.31
N SER A 300 24.42 6.85 -4.59
CA SER A 300 23.20 6.17 -5.03
C SER A 300 22.01 7.12 -5.17
N ASN A 301 21.92 8.15 -4.32
CA ASN A 301 20.91 9.18 -4.43
C ASN A 301 21.11 10.11 -5.64
N LEU A 302 22.35 10.45 -5.99
CA LEU A 302 22.68 11.28 -7.15
C LEU A 302 22.43 10.54 -8.47
N LEU A 303 22.77 9.25 -8.53
CA LEU A 303 22.55 8.39 -9.70
C LEU A 303 21.08 8.20 -10.09
N TRP A 304 20.13 8.58 -9.21
CA TRP A 304 18.72 8.70 -9.62
C TRP A 304 18.50 9.76 -10.70
N GLY A 305 19.35 10.78 -10.74
CA GLY A 305 19.32 11.77 -11.81
C GLY A 305 19.79 11.22 -13.14
N ASN A 306 20.91 10.49 -13.12
CA ASN A 306 21.48 9.81 -14.29
C ASN A 306 22.26 8.58 -13.82
N LYS A 307 21.79 7.38 -14.18
CA LYS A 307 22.38 6.10 -13.77
C LYS A 307 23.79 5.87 -14.33
N SER A 308 24.14 6.48 -15.46
CA SER A 308 25.42 6.35 -16.16
C SER A 308 26.38 7.52 -15.90
N ALA A 309 26.06 8.41 -14.96
CA ALA A 309 26.93 9.54 -14.65
C ALA A 309 28.27 9.06 -14.05
N ALA A 310 29.36 9.60 -14.56
CA ALA A 310 30.69 9.38 -14.00
C ALA A 310 30.90 10.23 -12.72
N ASP A 311 31.88 9.85 -11.91
CA ASP A 311 32.19 10.61 -10.68
C ASP A 311 32.45 12.10 -10.95
N ALA A 312 33.09 12.44 -12.06
CA ALA A 312 33.30 13.82 -12.47
C ALA A 312 31.98 14.57 -12.66
N ASP A 313 30.95 13.95 -13.28
CA ASP A 313 29.63 14.55 -13.43
C ASP A 313 28.94 14.73 -12.07
N LEU A 314 29.11 13.78 -11.15
CA LEU A 314 28.53 13.85 -9.79
C LEU A 314 29.12 15.05 -9.03
N TRP A 315 30.44 15.19 -9.08
CA TRP A 315 31.13 16.31 -8.42
C TRP A 315 30.77 17.66 -9.05
N ALA A 316 30.73 17.77 -10.39
CA ALA A 316 30.28 18.99 -11.05
C ALA A 316 28.86 19.40 -10.66
N ALA A 317 27.91 18.44 -10.61
CA ALA A 317 26.56 18.73 -10.15
C ALA A 317 26.50 19.15 -8.67
N LEU A 318 27.34 18.58 -7.81
CA LEU A 318 27.47 18.97 -6.41
C LEU A 318 28.06 20.37 -6.26
N GLU A 319 29.03 20.75 -7.10
CA GLU A 319 29.63 22.11 -7.12
C GLU A 319 28.56 23.14 -7.51
N THR A 320 27.86 22.93 -8.63
CA THR A 320 26.76 23.80 -9.07
C THR A 320 25.68 23.95 -7.99
N ALA A 321 25.35 22.87 -7.28
CA ALA A 321 24.38 22.87 -6.18
C ALA A 321 24.94 23.37 -4.83
N GLN A 322 26.21 23.82 -4.78
CA GLN A 322 26.92 24.22 -3.56
C GLN A 322 26.92 23.14 -2.47
N ALA A 323 27.01 21.88 -2.88
CA ALA A 323 26.99 20.71 -2.01
C ALA A 323 28.35 20.01 -1.87
N ALA A 324 29.31 20.33 -2.74
CA ALA A 324 30.61 19.64 -2.81
C ALA A 324 31.39 19.71 -1.50
N ASP A 325 31.43 20.88 -0.85
CA ASP A 325 32.23 21.10 0.35
C ASP A 325 31.80 20.18 1.50
N PHE A 326 30.48 20.08 1.78
CA PHE A 326 30.02 19.23 2.87
C PHE A 326 30.13 17.75 2.53
N VAL A 327 30.05 17.37 1.24
CA VAL A 327 30.22 15.97 0.82
C VAL A 327 31.70 15.56 0.94
N ARG A 328 32.64 16.44 0.53
CA ARG A 328 34.08 16.21 0.71
C ARG A 328 34.51 16.13 2.19
N ALA A 329 33.81 16.87 3.06
CA ALA A 329 34.04 16.83 4.50
C ALA A 329 33.54 15.54 5.18
N LYS A 330 32.76 14.72 4.49
CA LYS A 330 32.30 13.44 5.01
C LYS A 330 33.40 12.37 4.88
N PRO A 331 33.56 11.44 5.85
CA PRO A 331 34.63 10.45 5.84
C PRO A 331 34.68 9.60 4.57
N LEU A 332 33.52 9.24 4.01
CA LEU A 332 33.40 8.41 2.80
C LEU A 332 33.01 9.20 1.55
N GLY A 333 32.92 10.55 1.62
CA GLY A 333 32.59 11.38 0.49
C GLY A 333 31.29 11.01 -0.22
N LEU A 334 31.35 10.63 -1.50
CA LEU A 334 30.19 10.19 -2.28
C LEU A 334 29.55 8.90 -1.73
N ASP A 335 30.34 8.04 -1.09
CA ASP A 335 29.86 6.76 -0.57
C ASP A 335 29.41 6.85 0.90
N GLU A 336 29.32 8.08 1.46
CA GLU A 336 28.76 8.32 2.77
C GLU A 336 27.33 7.82 2.86
N PRO A 337 26.98 7.04 3.92
CA PRO A 337 25.65 6.51 4.11
C PRO A 337 24.59 7.60 4.30
N VAL A 338 23.46 7.40 3.64
CA VAL A 338 22.24 8.19 3.78
C VAL A 338 21.16 7.31 4.42
N GLU A 339 20.69 7.69 5.60
CA GLU A 339 19.58 6.99 6.25
C GLU A 339 18.25 7.25 5.51
N GLN A 340 17.25 6.42 5.78
CA GLN A 340 15.91 6.58 5.21
C GLN A 340 15.36 8.00 5.43
N GLY A 341 15.02 8.70 4.35
CA GLY A 341 14.59 10.09 4.39
C GLY A 341 15.71 11.08 4.69
N GLY A 342 16.97 10.65 4.69
CA GLY A 342 18.14 11.49 4.96
C GLY A 342 18.16 12.02 6.40
N ARG A 343 17.75 11.24 7.40
CA ARG A 343 17.64 11.67 8.81
C ARG A 343 18.97 12.16 9.39
N ASN A 344 20.09 11.64 8.90
CA ASN A 344 21.45 12.02 9.27
C ASN A 344 21.99 13.26 8.55
N LEU A 345 21.15 13.96 7.76
CA LEU A 345 21.53 15.18 7.03
C LEU A 345 20.63 16.35 7.44
N SER A 346 21.19 17.58 7.45
CA SER A 346 20.41 18.79 7.69
C SER A 346 19.46 19.10 6.52
N GLY A 347 18.42 19.91 6.76
CA GLY A 347 17.45 20.30 5.74
C GLY A 347 18.11 20.92 4.50
N GLY A 348 19.05 21.87 4.69
CA GLY A 348 19.80 22.50 3.61
C GLY A 348 20.73 21.53 2.86
N GLN A 349 21.33 20.56 3.55
CA GLN A 349 22.13 19.50 2.90
C GLN A 349 21.26 18.63 2.01
N LYS A 350 20.08 18.19 2.49
CA LYS A 350 19.13 17.42 1.69
C LYS A 350 18.69 18.16 0.45
N GLN A 351 18.36 19.45 0.59
CA GLN A 351 17.92 20.26 -0.55
C GLN A 351 19.01 20.40 -1.60
N ARG A 352 20.23 20.74 -1.19
CA ARG A 352 21.37 20.82 -2.12
C ARG A 352 21.66 19.50 -2.85
N LEU A 353 21.55 18.35 -2.19
CA LEU A 353 21.65 17.04 -2.83
C LEU A 353 20.53 16.78 -3.82
N THR A 354 19.28 17.19 -3.52
CA THR A 354 18.17 17.03 -4.47
C THR A 354 18.31 17.97 -5.67
N ILE A 355 18.89 19.16 -5.49
CA ILE A 355 19.25 20.05 -6.61
C ILE A 355 20.32 19.39 -7.48
N ALA A 356 21.42 18.90 -6.89
CA ALA A 356 22.48 18.19 -7.64
C ALA A 356 21.94 17.01 -8.43
N ARG A 357 21.05 16.20 -7.82
CA ARG A 357 20.36 15.09 -8.48
C ARG A 357 19.54 15.56 -9.70
N ALA A 358 18.85 16.69 -9.61
CA ALA A 358 18.08 17.23 -10.71
C ALA A 358 18.98 17.74 -11.84
N LEU A 359 20.11 18.36 -11.51
CA LEU A 359 21.10 18.87 -12.49
C LEU A 359 21.76 17.74 -13.32
N LEU A 360 22.00 16.59 -12.72
CA LEU A 360 22.56 15.41 -13.42
C LEU A 360 21.71 14.94 -14.61
N ARG A 361 20.42 15.27 -14.66
CA ARG A 361 19.55 15.00 -15.82
C ARG A 361 19.86 15.89 -17.01
N LYS A 362 20.66 16.97 -16.84
CA LYS A 362 20.91 18.01 -17.85
C LYS A 362 19.60 18.52 -18.47
N PRO A 363 18.63 18.96 -17.63
CA PRO A 363 17.28 19.25 -18.07
C PRO A 363 17.22 20.50 -18.96
N LYS A 364 16.21 20.58 -19.86
CA LYS A 364 15.87 21.78 -20.61
C LYS A 364 15.05 22.76 -19.79
N VAL A 365 14.23 22.21 -18.86
CA VAL A 365 13.43 22.98 -17.90
C VAL A 365 13.71 22.46 -16.49
N LEU A 366 14.15 23.34 -15.61
CA LEU A 366 14.38 23.05 -14.18
C LEU A 366 13.33 23.77 -13.34
N ILE A 367 12.58 23.01 -12.57
CA ILE A 367 11.56 23.52 -11.65
C ILE A 367 12.08 23.41 -10.22
N LEU A 368 11.97 24.50 -9.48
CA LEU A 368 12.40 24.63 -8.10
C LEU A 368 11.17 25.03 -7.26
N ASP A 369 10.55 24.06 -6.59
CA ASP A 369 9.37 24.30 -5.74
C ASP A 369 9.81 24.61 -4.31
N ASP A 370 9.94 25.90 -3.99
CA ASP A 370 10.37 26.43 -2.67
C ASP A 370 11.61 25.68 -2.12
N SER A 371 12.44 25.22 -3.05
CA SER A 371 13.50 24.24 -2.78
C SER A 371 14.76 24.85 -2.15
N THR A 372 14.80 26.16 -1.96
CA THR A 372 15.89 26.86 -1.26
C THR A 372 15.48 27.43 0.10
N SER A 373 14.23 27.22 0.52
CA SER A 373 13.71 27.77 1.79
C SER A 373 14.43 27.25 3.05
N ALA A 374 15.03 26.07 3.01
CA ALA A 374 15.84 25.51 4.10
C ALA A 374 17.35 25.75 3.91
N VAL A 375 17.75 26.48 2.87
CA VAL A 375 19.13 26.86 2.60
C VAL A 375 19.34 28.33 3.12
N ASP A 376 20.48 28.59 3.68
CA ASP A 376 20.82 29.97 4.11
C ASP A 376 20.93 30.93 2.91
N THR A 377 20.67 32.23 3.16
CA THR A 377 20.59 33.24 2.12
C THR A 377 21.91 33.37 1.31
N ALA A 378 23.05 33.21 1.95
CA ALA A 378 24.35 33.32 1.27
C ALA A 378 24.57 32.15 0.30
N THR A 379 24.20 30.94 0.72
CA THR A 379 24.28 29.73 -0.13
C THR A 379 23.23 29.79 -1.26
N ASP A 380 21.99 30.25 -1.01
CA ASP A 380 20.98 30.45 -2.06
C ASP A 380 21.46 31.42 -3.14
N ALA A 381 22.09 32.58 -2.74
CA ALA A 381 22.68 33.50 -3.69
C ALA A 381 23.77 32.88 -4.57
N LYS A 382 24.62 31.99 -3.99
CA LYS A 382 25.65 31.27 -4.73
C LYS A 382 25.02 30.26 -5.72
N ILE A 383 24.00 29.52 -5.30
CA ILE A 383 23.24 28.59 -6.17
C ILE A 383 22.64 29.37 -7.36
N ARG A 384 21.97 30.50 -7.10
CA ARG A 384 21.38 31.32 -8.16
C ARG A 384 22.44 31.90 -9.11
N LYS A 385 23.61 32.23 -8.59
CA LYS A 385 24.75 32.67 -9.43
C LYS A 385 25.24 31.53 -10.30
N ALA A 386 25.50 30.36 -9.74
CA ALA A 386 25.88 29.14 -10.48
C ALA A 386 24.88 28.76 -11.58
N PHE A 387 23.58 28.89 -11.30
CA PHE A 387 22.54 28.66 -12.31
C PHE A 387 22.59 29.60 -13.49
N ARG A 388 23.02 30.86 -13.28
CA ARG A 388 23.19 31.84 -14.37
C ARG A 388 24.43 31.58 -15.21
N GLU A 389 25.52 31.16 -14.56
CA GLU A 389 26.83 31.04 -15.18
C GLU A 389 27.04 29.65 -15.80
N GLU A 390 26.62 28.60 -15.12
CA GLU A 390 26.94 27.22 -15.50
C GLU A 390 25.83 26.54 -16.34
N ILE A 391 24.56 26.95 -16.16
CA ILE A 391 23.41 26.40 -16.91
C ILE A 391 22.55 27.48 -17.58
N PRO A 392 23.13 28.43 -18.35
CA PRO A 392 22.39 29.56 -18.94
C PRO A 392 21.31 29.08 -19.94
N GLY A 393 21.51 27.97 -20.63
CA GLY A 393 20.56 27.41 -21.60
C GLY A 393 19.36 26.68 -21.00
N THR A 394 19.40 26.38 -19.70
CA THR A 394 18.28 25.73 -18.99
C THR A 394 17.24 26.79 -18.57
N THR A 395 15.99 26.58 -18.92
CA THR A 395 14.87 27.42 -18.45
C THR A 395 14.56 27.08 -16.99
N LYS A 396 14.44 28.07 -16.12
CA LYS A 396 14.20 27.88 -14.69
C LYS A 396 12.83 28.40 -14.30
N ILE A 397 12.06 27.62 -13.56
CA ILE A 397 10.80 28.04 -12.95
C ILE A 397 10.98 27.91 -11.44
N ILE A 398 10.97 29.04 -10.75
CA ILE A 398 11.26 29.13 -9.32
C ILE A 398 10.00 29.55 -8.59
N ILE A 399 9.49 28.67 -7.74
CA ILE A 399 8.45 29.03 -6.79
C ILE A 399 9.09 29.59 -5.54
N ALA A 400 8.65 30.77 -5.12
CA ALA A 400 9.04 31.41 -3.88
C ALA A 400 7.79 31.85 -3.09
N GLN A 401 7.81 31.59 -1.78
CA GLN A 401 6.79 32.11 -0.87
C GLN A 401 7.15 33.50 -0.34
N ARG A 402 8.41 33.89 -0.46
CA ARG A 402 8.92 35.19 0.00
C ARG A 402 9.63 35.90 -1.16
N ILE A 403 9.36 37.19 -1.29
CA ILE A 403 10.13 38.12 -2.11
C ILE A 403 11.21 38.70 -1.19
N SER A 404 12.44 38.25 -1.31
CA SER A 404 13.61 38.86 -0.64
C SER A 404 14.61 39.30 -1.66
#